data_df0b80e563a7a5d65bada4e38f70f062
#
_entry.id   df0b80e563a7a5d65bada4e38f70f062
#
_cell.length_a   1.000
_cell.length_b   1.000
_cell.length_c   1.000
_cell.angle_alpha   90.00
_cell.angle_beta   90.00
_cell.angle_gamma   90.00
#
_symmetry.space_group_name_H-M   'P 1'
#
loop_
_entity.id
_entity.type
_entity.pdbx_description
1 polymer ?
#
loop_
_entity_poly.entity_id
_entity_poly.type
_entity_poly.pdbx_seq_one_letter_code
_entity_poly.pdbx_strand_id
1 'polypeptide(L)'
;MYKLIIMATVQMTTQDFKDKVFNYETEQDWKYLGQLPAIIDFYADWCGPCKMVAPVLEELSKEYEGRLVIYKVNTDVEQELSAVFGIQSIPTLLFIDSAGEPMMQPGAYPKHILKKIIEEKLLVPVKTEE
;
A
#
# COMPACT_ATOMS: atom_id res chain seq x y z
N MET A 1 -26.65 19.71 -8.84
CA MET A 1 -25.19 19.69 -8.60
C MET A 1 -24.76 18.25 -8.27
N TYR A 2 -23.87 17.70 -9.04
CA TYR A 2 -23.40 16.34 -8.82
C TYR A 2 -22.29 16.30 -7.79
N LYS A 3 -22.45 15.44 -6.80
CA LYS A 3 -21.41 15.20 -5.81
C LYS A 3 -20.49 14.09 -6.32
N LEU A 4 -19.28 14.45 -6.68
CA LEU A 4 -18.26 13.47 -7.07
C LEU A 4 -17.80 12.71 -5.83
N ILE A 5 -17.98 11.40 -5.86
CA ILE A 5 -17.38 10.53 -4.84
C ILE A 5 -15.97 10.21 -5.31
N ILE A 6 -14.98 10.83 -4.66
CA ILE A 6 -13.58 10.58 -4.96
C ILE A 6 -13.06 9.59 -3.93
N MET A 7 -12.65 8.40 -4.41
CA MET A 7 -11.97 7.44 -3.55
C MET A 7 -10.56 7.95 -3.29
N ALA A 8 -10.14 7.95 -2.02
CA ALA A 8 -8.79 8.39 -1.64
C ALA A 8 -7.75 7.29 -1.86
N THR A 9 -8.13 6.01 -1.73
CA THR A 9 -7.26 4.89 -2.12
C THR A 9 -7.19 4.78 -3.64
N VAL A 10 -6.05 4.34 -4.15
CA VAL A 10 -5.76 4.30 -5.60
C VAL A 10 -5.65 2.86 -6.07
N GLN A 11 -6.51 2.47 -7.01
CA GLN A 11 -6.39 1.14 -7.63
C GLN A 11 -5.10 1.07 -8.43
N MET A 12 -4.36 -0.03 -8.26
CA MET A 12 -3.04 -0.22 -8.86
C MET A 12 -3.00 -1.50 -9.70
N THR A 13 -2.55 -1.37 -10.94
CA THR A 13 -2.25 -2.51 -11.81
C THR A 13 -0.80 -2.95 -11.63
N THR A 14 -0.46 -4.12 -12.18
CA THR A 14 0.93 -4.58 -12.23
C THR A 14 1.84 -3.57 -12.92
N GLN A 15 1.37 -2.98 -14.02
CA GLN A 15 2.15 -1.94 -14.73
C GLN A 15 2.31 -0.68 -13.89
N ASP A 16 1.25 -0.26 -13.17
CA ASP A 16 1.34 0.88 -12.27
C ASP A 16 2.39 0.66 -11.19
N PHE A 17 2.49 -0.56 -10.66
CA PHE A 17 3.51 -0.91 -9.68
C PHE A 17 4.91 -0.71 -10.24
N LYS A 18 5.15 -1.22 -11.45
CA LYS A 18 6.47 -1.07 -12.10
C LYS A 18 6.83 0.40 -12.35
N ASP A 19 5.83 1.21 -12.69
CA ASP A 19 6.06 2.62 -13.04
C ASP A 19 6.16 3.53 -11.81
N LYS A 20 5.47 3.20 -10.72
CA LYS A 20 5.31 4.11 -9.57
C LYS A 20 5.98 3.64 -8.28
N VAL A 21 6.24 2.36 -8.16
CA VAL A 21 6.76 1.77 -6.92
C VAL A 21 8.15 1.17 -7.12
N PHE A 22 8.25 0.13 -7.92
CA PHE A 22 9.52 -0.54 -8.16
C PHE A 22 9.44 -1.35 -9.45
N ASN A 23 10.36 -1.06 -10.37
CA ASN A 23 10.45 -1.82 -11.63
C ASN A 23 11.37 -3.01 -11.48
N TYR A 24 10.81 -4.15 -11.07
CA TYR A 24 11.56 -5.39 -10.86
C TYR A 24 12.03 -6.06 -12.15
N GLU A 25 11.57 -5.58 -13.31
CA GLU A 25 12.06 -6.09 -14.60
C GLU A 25 13.43 -5.49 -14.98
N THR A 26 13.69 -4.26 -14.54
CA THR A 26 14.91 -3.54 -14.90
C THR A 26 15.93 -3.43 -13.77
N GLU A 27 15.49 -3.57 -12.51
CA GLU A 27 16.35 -3.41 -11.34
C GLU A 27 16.41 -4.70 -10.53
N GLN A 28 17.60 -5.09 -10.08
CA GLN A 28 17.77 -6.25 -9.21
C GLN A 28 17.50 -5.91 -7.76
N ASP A 29 17.97 -4.75 -7.32
CA ASP A 29 17.83 -4.31 -5.94
C ASP A 29 16.62 -3.40 -5.79
N TRP A 30 15.94 -3.50 -4.66
CA TRP A 30 14.79 -2.67 -4.36
C TRP A 30 15.15 -1.19 -4.44
N LYS A 31 14.35 -0.45 -5.20
CA LYS A 31 14.50 0.99 -5.36
C LYS A 31 13.11 1.60 -5.48
N TYR A 32 12.65 2.25 -4.43
CA TYR A 32 11.33 2.88 -4.42
C TYR A 32 11.33 4.12 -5.31
N LEU A 33 10.35 4.19 -6.21
CA LEU A 33 10.21 5.29 -7.18
C LEU A 33 9.33 6.43 -6.68
N GLY A 34 8.55 6.20 -5.63
CA GLY A 34 7.60 7.19 -5.12
C GLY A 34 8.24 8.26 -4.25
N GLN A 35 7.49 9.33 -4.00
CA GLN A 35 7.90 10.46 -3.17
C GLN A 35 7.35 10.37 -1.75
N LEU A 36 6.22 9.70 -1.57
CA LEU A 36 5.56 9.57 -0.28
C LEU A 36 5.66 8.14 0.24
N PRO A 37 5.63 7.96 1.57
CA PRO A 37 5.39 6.64 2.13
C PRO A 37 4.11 6.04 1.56
N ALA A 38 4.03 4.72 1.51
CA ALA A 38 2.92 4.04 0.86
C ALA A 38 2.47 2.80 1.63
N ILE A 39 1.21 2.45 1.45
CA ILE A 39 0.67 1.15 1.82
C ILE A 39 0.08 0.55 0.55
N ILE A 40 0.39 -0.72 0.27
CA ILE A 40 -0.21 -1.45 -0.84
C ILE A 40 -0.99 -2.61 -0.25
N ASP A 41 -2.32 -2.61 -0.49
CA ASP A 41 -3.25 -3.61 0.00
C ASP A 41 -3.49 -4.67 -1.07
N PHE A 42 -2.97 -5.87 -0.85
CA PHE A 42 -3.25 -7.03 -1.71
C PHE A 42 -4.53 -7.71 -1.21
N TYR A 43 -5.58 -7.67 -2.03
CA TYR A 43 -6.92 -8.10 -1.64
C TYR A 43 -7.61 -8.90 -2.74
N ALA A 44 -8.79 -9.42 -2.45
CA ALA A 44 -9.71 -9.96 -3.44
C ALA A 44 -11.15 -9.62 -3.03
N ASP A 45 -12.06 -9.56 -4.01
CA ASP A 45 -13.45 -9.17 -3.76
C ASP A 45 -14.22 -10.18 -2.92
N TRP A 46 -13.84 -11.47 -2.98
CA TRP A 46 -14.47 -12.55 -2.21
C TRP A 46 -13.96 -12.67 -0.77
N CYS A 47 -12.96 -11.92 -0.41
CA CYS A 47 -12.26 -12.05 0.88
C CYS A 47 -12.97 -11.23 1.97
N GLY A 48 -13.56 -11.90 2.96
CA GLY A 48 -14.26 -11.25 4.07
C GLY A 48 -13.39 -10.29 4.86
N PRO A 49 -12.22 -10.71 5.37
CA PRO A 49 -11.32 -9.82 6.11
C PRO A 49 -10.85 -8.61 5.29
N CYS A 50 -10.67 -8.77 3.96
CA CYS A 50 -10.32 -7.67 3.07
C CYS A 50 -11.41 -6.59 3.07
N LYS A 51 -12.67 -7.01 3.09
CA LYS A 51 -13.83 -6.09 3.12
C LYS A 51 -13.91 -5.32 4.42
N MET A 52 -13.41 -5.87 5.52
CA MET A 52 -13.35 -5.18 6.80
C MET A 52 -12.26 -4.11 6.83
N VAL A 53 -11.14 -4.37 6.17
CA VAL A 53 -9.99 -3.46 6.12
C VAL A 53 -10.22 -2.32 5.12
N ALA A 54 -10.92 -2.56 4.03
CA ALA A 54 -11.10 -1.59 2.95
C ALA A 54 -11.62 -0.22 3.42
N PRO A 55 -12.71 -0.12 4.22
CA PRO A 55 -13.16 1.19 4.69
C PRO A 55 -12.16 1.87 5.64
N VAL A 56 -11.42 1.09 6.42
CA VAL A 56 -10.39 1.62 7.30
C VAL A 56 -9.26 2.26 6.49
N LEU A 57 -8.80 1.58 5.43
CA LEU A 57 -7.77 2.12 4.55
C LEU A 57 -8.25 3.36 3.82
N GLU A 58 -9.52 3.41 3.43
CA GLU A 58 -10.10 4.60 2.82
C GLU A 58 -10.10 5.79 3.77
N GLU A 59 -10.50 5.58 5.03
CA GLU A 59 -10.44 6.60 6.06
C GLU A 59 -9.02 7.10 6.29
N LEU A 60 -8.06 6.18 6.43
CA LEU A 60 -6.65 6.53 6.65
C LEU A 60 -6.06 7.28 5.47
N SER A 61 -6.43 6.90 4.25
CA SER A 61 -5.97 7.59 3.04
C SER A 61 -6.41 9.05 3.05
N LYS A 62 -7.63 9.33 3.51
CA LYS A 62 -8.15 10.70 3.66
C LYS A 62 -7.46 11.46 4.79
N GLU A 63 -7.27 10.80 5.95
CA GLU A 63 -6.62 11.42 7.11
C GLU A 63 -5.18 11.84 6.82
N TYR A 64 -4.47 11.06 6.01
CA TYR A 64 -3.05 11.30 5.69
C TYR A 64 -2.84 11.81 4.27
N GLU A 65 -3.86 12.39 3.65
CA GLU A 65 -3.76 12.94 2.31
C GLU A 65 -2.57 13.91 2.19
N GLY A 66 -1.76 13.73 1.16
CA GLY A 66 -0.55 14.52 0.95
C GLY A 66 0.67 14.04 1.72
N ARG A 67 0.52 13.09 2.65
CA ARG A 67 1.65 12.54 3.44
C ARG A 67 1.84 11.05 3.26
N LEU A 68 0.81 10.35 2.80
CA LEU A 68 0.79 8.91 2.61
C LEU A 68 -0.09 8.58 1.42
N VAL A 69 0.32 7.63 0.60
CA VAL A 69 -0.54 7.11 -0.47
C VAL A 69 -0.88 5.65 -0.18
N ILE A 70 -2.14 5.28 -0.37
CA ILE A 70 -2.61 3.90 -0.19
C ILE A 70 -3.10 3.38 -1.53
N TYR A 71 -2.45 2.32 -2.01
CA TYR A 71 -2.79 1.62 -3.24
C TYR A 71 -3.52 0.32 -2.93
N LYS A 72 -4.33 -0.13 -3.88
CA LYS A 72 -5.05 -1.41 -3.78
C LYS A 72 -4.73 -2.26 -5.00
N VAL A 73 -4.35 -3.51 -4.76
CA VAL A 73 -4.04 -4.50 -5.80
C VAL A 73 -4.99 -5.68 -5.66
N ASN A 74 -5.83 -5.88 -6.67
CA ASN A 74 -6.72 -7.03 -6.73
C ASN A 74 -5.92 -8.26 -7.19
N THR A 75 -5.73 -9.23 -6.28
CA THR A 75 -4.88 -10.39 -6.56
C THR A 75 -5.45 -11.32 -7.63
N ASP A 76 -6.76 -11.33 -7.82
CA ASP A 76 -7.38 -12.13 -8.88
C ASP A 76 -7.11 -11.55 -10.27
N VAL A 77 -6.96 -10.24 -10.36
CA VAL A 77 -6.71 -9.52 -11.62
C VAL A 77 -5.21 -9.36 -11.89
N GLU A 78 -4.45 -8.97 -10.86
CA GLU A 78 -3.00 -8.70 -10.96
C GLU A 78 -2.20 -9.91 -10.50
N GLN A 79 -2.31 -11.01 -11.23
CA GLN A 79 -1.72 -12.28 -10.83
C GLN A 79 -0.20 -12.28 -10.90
N GLU A 80 0.39 -11.60 -11.89
CA GLU A 80 1.84 -11.49 -12.00
C GLU A 80 2.43 -10.81 -10.77
N LEU A 81 1.91 -9.66 -10.38
CA LEU A 81 2.40 -8.91 -9.23
C LEU A 81 2.24 -9.72 -7.95
N SER A 82 1.11 -10.38 -7.78
CA SER A 82 0.84 -11.23 -6.62
C SER A 82 1.83 -12.38 -6.51
N ALA A 83 2.21 -12.96 -7.64
CA ALA A 83 3.21 -14.04 -7.71
C ALA A 83 4.61 -13.51 -7.39
N VAL A 84 4.97 -12.33 -7.89
CA VAL A 84 6.27 -11.70 -7.61
C VAL A 84 6.48 -11.52 -6.11
N PHE A 85 5.45 -11.12 -5.37
CA PHE A 85 5.52 -10.94 -3.92
C PHE A 85 5.22 -12.24 -3.14
N GLY A 86 4.90 -13.32 -3.82
CA GLY A 86 4.59 -14.58 -3.15
C GLY A 86 3.38 -14.49 -2.22
N ILE A 87 2.34 -13.77 -2.63
CA ILE A 87 1.14 -13.58 -1.80
C ILE A 87 0.45 -14.93 -1.61
N GLN A 88 0.38 -15.40 -0.36
CA GLN A 88 -0.24 -16.68 0.01
C GLN A 88 -1.54 -16.48 0.77
N SER A 89 -1.69 -15.37 1.46
CA SER A 89 -2.87 -15.04 2.23
C SER A 89 -3.26 -13.59 1.98
N ILE A 90 -4.55 -13.30 2.09
CA ILE A 90 -5.08 -11.94 1.92
C ILE A 90 -6.02 -11.59 3.07
N PRO A 91 -6.05 -10.32 3.50
CA PRO A 91 -5.22 -9.24 2.97
C PRO A 91 -3.76 -9.37 3.40
N THR A 92 -2.86 -8.92 2.55
CA THR A 92 -1.46 -8.71 2.90
C THR A 92 -1.13 -7.26 2.56
N LEU A 93 -0.49 -6.57 3.49
CA LEU A 93 -0.14 -5.17 3.31
C LEU A 93 1.36 -5.03 3.12
N LEU A 94 1.75 -4.29 2.08
CA LEU A 94 3.13 -3.88 1.87
C LEU A 94 3.25 -2.43 2.34
N PHE A 95 4.06 -2.21 3.37
CA PHE A 95 4.33 -0.88 3.91
C PHE A 95 5.65 -0.39 3.33
N ILE A 96 5.67 0.86 2.86
CA ILE A 96 6.90 1.51 2.37
C ILE A 96 7.07 2.78 3.19
N ASP A 97 8.16 2.88 3.93
CA ASP A 97 8.41 4.02 4.82
C ASP A 97 8.98 5.24 4.09
N SER A 98 9.24 6.31 4.82
CA SER A 98 9.76 7.56 4.26
C SER A 98 11.15 7.43 3.66
N ALA A 99 11.91 6.40 4.06
CA ALA A 99 13.21 6.08 3.45
C ALA A 99 13.07 5.20 2.20
N GLY A 100 11.84 4.79 1.85
CA GLY A 100 11.57 3.90 0.73
C GLY A 100 11.77 2.42 1.05
N GLU A 101 11.93 2.06 2.32
CA GLU A 101 12.15 0.67 2.72
C GLU A 101 10.84 -0.10 2.81
N PRO A 102 10.76 -1.31 2.23
CA PRO A 102 9.55 -2.10 2.23
C PRO A 102 9.46 -3.03 3.44
N MET A 103 8.22 -3.24 3.91
CA MET A 103 7.93 -4.23 4.95
C MET A 103 6.58 -4.87 4.63
N MET A 104 6.54 -6.18 4.50
CA MET A 104 5.31 -6.90 4.16
C MET A 104 4.74 -7.57 5.40
N GLN A 105 3.43 -7.40 5.62
CA GLN A 105 2.72 -8.00 6.76
C GLN A 105 1.39 -8.59 6.31
N PRO A 106 1.18 -9.88 6.47
CA PRO A 106 -0.14 -10.47 6.26
C PRO A 106 -1.07 -10.15 7.42
N GLY A 107 -2.36 -10.03 7.13
CA GLY A 107 -3.39 -9.88 8.14
C GLY A 107 -4.23 -8.62 8.02
N ALA A 108 -5.43 -8.69 8.60
CA ALA A 108 -6.39 -7.59 8.64
C ALA A 108 -6.24 -6.86 9.97
N TYR A 109 -5.51 -5.78 9.98
CA TYR A 109 -5.24 -5.02 11.20
C TYR A 109 -6.34 -3.98 11.46
N PRO A 110 -6.71 -3.76 12.73
CA PRO A 110 -7.66 -2.71 13.07
C PRO A 110 -7.05 -1.32 12.87
N LYS A 111 -7.92 -0.33 12.77
CA LYS A 111 -7.52 1.07 12.46
C LYS A 111 -6.44 1.59 13.41
N HIS A 112 -6.58 1.37 14.72
CA HIS A 112 -5.63 1.91 15.70
C HIS A 112 -4.21 1.32 15.53
N ILE A 113 -4.12 0.07 15.12
CA ILE A 113 -2.82 -0.57 14.85
C ILE A 113 -2.22 -0.02 13.56
N LEU A 114 -3.02 0.11 12.51
CA LEU A 114 -2.55 0.70 11.25
C LEU A 114 -2.09 2.14 11.45
N LYS A 115 -2.83 2.92 12.20
CA LYS A 115 -2.49 4.30 12.50
C LYS A 115 -1.16 4.39 13.27
N LYS A 116 -0.95 3.48 14.22
CA LYS A 116 0.31 3.38 14.96
C LYS A 116 1.48 3.05 14.02
N ILE A 117 1.31 2.10 13.12
CA ILE A 117 2.34 1.77 12.13
C ILE A 117 2.66 2.99 11.25
N ILE A 118 1.64 3.67 10.76
CA ILE A 118 1.81 4.86 9.92
C ILE A 118 2.64 5.92 10.66
N GLU A 119 2.26 6.26 11.88
CA GLU A 119 2.89 7.35 12.62
C GLU A 119 4.25 6.98 13.17
N GLU A 120 4.46 5.76 13.62
CA GLU A 120 5.72 5.34 14.25
C GLU A 120 6.75 4.76 13.27
N LYS A 121 6.30 4.23 12.11
CA LYS A 121 7.18 3.55 11.16
C LYS A 121 7.25 4.24 9.80
N LEU A 122 6.12 4.69 9.25
CA LEU A 122 6.08 5.16 7.87
C LEU A 122 6.39 6.66 7.75
N LEU A 123 5.87 7.48 8.65
CA LEU A 123 6.01 8.94 8.58
C LEU A 123 7.22 9.47 9.34
N VAL A 124 8.01 8.60 9.94
CA VAL A 124 9.21 9.02 10.68
C VAL A 124 10.22 9.63 9.70
N PRO A 125 10.74 10.83 9.98
CA PRO A 125 11.72 11.46 9.10
C PRO A 125 12.96 10.59 8.92
N VAL A 126 13.53 10.58 7.71
CA VAL A 126 14.79 9.93 7.44
C VAL A 126 15.87 10.64 8.23
N LYS A 127 16.64 9.88 9.02
CA LYS A 127 17.81 10.45 9.73
C LYS A 127 18.91 10.68 8.71
N THR A 128 19.24 11.96 8.50
CA THR A 128 20.44 12.29 7.76
C THR A 128 21.61 12.22 8.73
N GLU A 129 22.56 11.35 8.47
CA GLU A 129 23.82 11.36 9.19
C GLU A 129 24.67 12.52 8.65
N GLU A 130 25.08 13.37 9.55
CA GLU A 130 26.07 14.39 9.24
C GLU A 130 27.48 13.82 9.34
#